data_3f7bc201bbec2fcd4aaa8021c62e7ff8
#
_entry.id   3f7bc201bbec2fcd4aaa8021c62e7ff8
#
_cell.length_a   1.000
_cell.length_b   1.000
_cell.length_c   1.000
_cell.angle_alpha   90.00
_cell.angle_beta   90.00
_cell.angle_gamma   90.00
#
_symmetry.space_group_name_H-M   'P 1'
#
loop_
_entity.id
_entity.type
_entity.pdbx_description
1 polymer ?
#
loop_
_entity_poly.entity_id
_entity_poly.type
_entity_poly.pdbx_seq_one_letter_code
_entity_poly.pdbx_strand_id
1 'polypeptide(L)'
;AREAGVSMRVVRNTLLRRAVEGTDYECLKDTFVGPTLIAFSNEHPGAAARLFKEFAKANDKFEIKGAAFEGKIQDVEFLATLPTYEEAIARLMGTMKEAAAGKLARTFAALRDKLQEAA
;
A
#
# COMPACT_ATOMS: atom_id res chain seq x y z
N ALA A 1 -13.85 6.55 0.53
CA ALA A 1 -13.82 5.46 1.50
C ALA A 1 -14.78 4.33 1.13
N ARG A 2 -16.06 4.60 0.90
CA ARG A 2 -17.05 3.56 0.54
C ARG A 2 -16.70 2.84 -0.76
N GLU A 3 -16.25 3.56 -1.77
CA GLU A 3 -15.82 3.00 -3.06
C GLU A 3 -14.55 2.16 -2.94
N ALA A 4 -13.70 2.48 -1.97
CA ALA A 4 -12.45 1.76 -1.70
C ALA A 4 -12.60 0.60 -0.69
N GLY A 5 -13.83 0.25 -0.27
CA GLY A 5 -14.06 -0.80 0.71
C GLY A 5 -13.49 -0.53 2.11
N VAL A 6 -13.19 0.73 2.43
CA VAL A 6 -12.58 1.14 3.70
C VAL A 6 -13.65 1.54 4.70
N SER A 7 -13.70 0.82 5.81
CA SER A 7 -14.56 1.11 6.95
C SER A 7 -13.88 2.09 7.91
N MET A 8 -14.52 3.22 8.19
CA MET A 8 -13.95 4.27 9.06
C MET A 8 -14.86 4.55 10.25
N ARG A 9 -14.25 4.71 11.43
CA ARG A 9 -14.96 5.11 12.65
C ARG A 9 -14.13 6.03 13.52
N VAL A 10 -14.79 7.02 14.13
CA VAL A 10 -14.21 7.82 15.20
C VAL A 10 -14.54 7.13 16.52
N VAL A 11 -13.52 6.77 17.28
CA VAL A 11 -13.67 6.01 18.53
C VAL A 11 -12.87 6.70 19.64
N ARG A 12 -13.32 6.56 20.89
CA ARG A 12 -12.60 7.07 22.06
C ARG A 12 -11.30 6.28 22.29
N ASN A 13 -10.21 6.99 22.56
CA ASN A 13 -8.90 6.38 22.77
C ASN A 13 -8.86 5.38 23.93
N THR A 14 -9.67 5.59 24.98
CA THR A 14 -9.76 4.65 26.10
C THR A 14 -10.33 3.30 25.69
N LEU A 15 -11.31 3.29 24.81
CA LEU A 15 -11.87 2.04 24.27
C LEU A 15 -10.89 1.35 23.34
N LEU A 16 -10.16 2.13 22.53
CA LEU A 16 -9.12 1.60 21.64
C LEU A 16 -8.01 0.91 22.43
N ARG A 17 -7.49 1.56 23.46
CA ARG A 17 -6.44 0.98 24.31
C ARG A 17 -6.88 -0.35 24.93
N ARG A 18 -8.11 -0.43 25.43
CA ARG A 18 -8.67 -1.68 25.97
C ARG A 18 -8.87 -2.76 24.91
N ALA A 19 -9.28 -2.38 23.71
CA ALA A 19 -9.51 -3.31 22.61
C ALA A 19 -8.21 -3.91 22.07
N VAL A 20 -7.09 -3.19 22.17
CA VAL A 20 -5.77 -3.63 21.67
C VAL A 20 -5.02 -4.44 22.74
N GLU A 21 -5.40 -4.33 24.01
CA GLU A 21 -4.80 -5.10 25.10
C GLU A 21 -4.98 -6.60 24.87
N GLY A 22 -3.87 -7.35 24.88
CA GLY A 22 -3.88 -8.80 24.64
C GLY A 22 -4.06 -9.21 23.17
N THR A 23 -3.92 -8.29 22.23
CA THR A 23 -3.89 -8.59 20.80
C THR A 23 -2.53 -8.28 20.19
N ASP A 24 -2.27 -8.79 18.99
CA ASP A 24 -1.02 -8.53 18.24
C ASP A 24 -0.82 -7.03 17.91
N TYR A 25 -1.86 -6.21 18.10
CA TYR A 25 -1.86 -4.77 17.84
C TYR A 25 -1.55 -3.90 19.07
N GLU A 26 -1.05 -4.48 20.15
CA GLU A 26 -0.69 -3.75 21.37
C GLU A 26 0.35 -2.65 21.13
N CYS A 27 1.18 -2.82 20.10
CA CYS A 27 2.16 -1.82 19.65
C CYS A 27 1.55 -0.45 19.29
N LEU A 28 0.25 -0.39 18.96
CA LEU A 28 -0.44 0.87 18.64
C LEU A 28 -0.89 1.68 19.87
N LYS A 29 -0.72 1.15 21.08
CA LYS A 29 -1.24 1.75 22.32
C LYS A 29 -0.73 3.18 22.56
N ASP A 30 0.50 3.44 22.17
CA ASP A 30 1.16 4.75 22.35
C ASP A 30 0.73 5.78 21.30
N THR A 31 0.23 5.35 20.17
CA THR A 31 -0.24 6.23 19.08
C THR A 31 -1.63 6.82 19.33
N PHE A 32 -2.38 6.29 20.29
CA PHE A 32 -3.74 6.76 20.61
C PHE A 32 -3.75 8.00 21.48
N VAL A 33 -3.34 9.15 20.93
CA VAL A 33 -3.32 10.47 21.59
C VAL A 33 -4.13 11.46 20.76
N GLY A 34 -4.99 12.25 21.43
CA GLY A 34 -5.84 13.26 20.79
C GLY A 34 -6.99 12.66 19.96
N PRO A 35 -7.64 13.46 19.09
CA PRO A 35 -8.74 12.96 18.24
C PRO A 35 -8.23 11.87 17.31
N THR A 36 -8.90 10.71 17.36
CA THR A 36 -8.46 9.52 16.62
C THR A 36 -9.58 8.95 15.78
N LEU A 37 -9.30 8.80 14.49
CA LEU A 37 -10.12 8.09 13.52
C LEU A 37 -9.41 6.79 13.17
N ILE A 38 -10.14 5.69 13.20
CA ILE A 38 -9.62 4.38 12.77
C ILE A 38 -10.27 3.99 11.45
N ALA A 39 -9.46 3.42 10.59
CA ALA A 39 -9.90 2.82 9.35
C ALA A 39 -9.45 1.37 9.26
N PHE A 40 -10.36 0.54 8.80
CA PHE A 40 -10.12 -0.87 8.54
C PHE A 40 -10.32 -1.15 7.06
N SER A 41 -9.38 -1.84 6.46
CA SER A 41 -9.47 -2.36 5.10
C SER A 41 -9.37 -3.88 5.15
N ASN A 42 -10.44 -4.57 4.76
CA ASN A 42 -10.51 -6.03 4.82
C ASN A 42 -10.11 -6.69 3.49
N GLU A 43 -10.37 -6.02 2.38
CA GLU A 43 -10.15 -6.57 1.05
C GLU A 43 -8.72 -6.33 0.55
N HIS A 44 -8.22 -5.10 0.72
CA HIS A 44 -6.91 -4.70 0.20
C HIS A 44 -6.11 -3.95 1.27
N PRO A 45 -5.01 -4.50 1.76
CA PRO A 45 -4.25 -3.90 2.85
C PRO A 45 -3.75 -2.50 2.56
N GLY A 46 -3.44 -2.20 1.30
CA GLY A 46 -2.97 -0.88 0.87
C GLY A 46 -4.06 0.15 0.56
N ALA A 47 -5.34 -0.25 0.47
CA ALA A 47 -6.41 0.66 0.03
C ALA A 47 -6.61 1.84 0.98
N ALA A 48 -6.64 1.57 2.28
CA ALA A 48 -6.75 2.62 3.30
C ALA A 48 -5.54 3.56 3.27
N ALA A 49 -4.33 3.03 3.14
CA ALA A 49 -3.10 3.82 3.11
C ALA A 49 -3.04 4.74 1.87
N ARG A 50 -3.41 4.24 0.70
CA ARG A 50 -3.48 5.05 -0.53
C ARG A 50 -4.49 6.19 -0.39
N LEU A 51 -5.70 5.88 0.09
CA LEU A 51 -6.76 6.86 0.29
C LEU A 51 -6.37 7.96 1.28
N PHE A 52 -5.78 7.59 2.41
CA PHE A 52 -5.36 8.57 3.41
C PHE A 52 -4.14 9.38 2.97
N LYS A 53 -3.22 8.81 2.22
CA LYS A 53 -2.10 9.54 1.64
C LYS A 53 -2.56 10.62 0.65
N GLU A 54 -3.53 10.32 -0.19
CA GLU A 54 -4.14 11.29 -1.10
C GLU A 54 -4.91 12.37 -0.33
N PHE A 55 -5.67 11.98 0.68
CA PHE A 55 -6.44 12.91 1.49
C PHE A 55 -5.53 13.84 2.32
N ALA A 56 -4.44 13.34 2.87
CA ALA A 56 -3.46 14.13 3.62
C ALA A 56 -2.77 15.19 2.74
N LYS A 57 -2.54 14.89 1.46
CA LYS A 57 -2.02 15.89 0.51
C LYS A 57 -2.99 17.04 0.24
N ALA A 58 -4.29 16.76 0.29
CA ALA A 58 -5.33 17.76 0.05
C ALA A 58 -5.72 18.54 1.32
N ASN A 59 -5.40 18.03 2.51
CA ASN A 59 -5.84 18.60 3.79
C ASN A 59 -4.70 18.62 4.81
N ASP A 60 -4.12 19.79 5.03
CA ASP A 60 -3.01 20.01 5.99
C ASP A 60 -3.38 19.73 7.46
N LYS A 61 -4.68 19.68 7.77
CA LYS A 61 -5.17 19.39 9.12
C LYS A 61 -5.26 17.89 9.44
N PHE A 62 -5.04 17.04 8.44
CA PHE A 62 -5.13 15.59 8.58
C PHE A 62 -3.74 14.99 8.70
N GLU A 63 -3.45 14.44 9.87
CA GLU A 63 -2.19 13.77 10.16
C GLU A 63 -2.40 12.26 10.34
N ILE A 64 -1.59 11.47 9.66
CA ILE A 64 -1.60 10.02 9.80
C ILE A 64 -0.68 9.65 10.96
N LYS A 65 -1.24 9.16 12.05
CA LYS A 65 -0.49 8.84 13.27
C LYS A 65 0.27 7.54 13.21
N GLY A 66 -0.25 6.56 12.51
CA GLY A 66 0.37 5.26 12.35
C GLY A 66 -0.52 4.29 11.58
N ALA A 67 0.08 3.24 11.10
CA ALA A 67 -0.62 2.14 10.47
C ALA A 67 -0.06 0.82 11.00
N ALA A 68 -0.90 -0.19 11.10
CA ALA A 68 -0.48 -1.52 11.50
C ALA A 68 -0.98 -2.55 10.49
N PHE A 69 -0.10 -3.48 10.18
CA PHE A 69 -0.37 -4.61 9.32
C PHE A 69 0.28 -5.86 9.90
N GLU A 70 -0.47 -6.95 10.00
CA GLU A 70 0.00 -8.23 10.58
C GLU A 70 0.66 -8.09 11.96
N GLY A 71 0.07 -7.27 12.84
CA GLY A 71 0.57 -7.07 14.20
C GLY A 71 1.82 -6.20 14.34
N LYS A 72 2.31 -5.59 13.25
CA LYS A 72 3.48 -4.71 13.26
C LYS A 72 3.10 -3.31 12.82
N ILE A 73 3.74 -2.31 13.44
CA ILE A 73 3.65 -0.93 12.96
C ILE A 73 4.43 -0.87 11.64
N GLN A 74 3.78 -0.40 10.59
CA GLN A 74 4.36 -0.23 9.27
C GLN A 74 4.21 1.22 8.82
N ASP A 75 5.15 1.67 8.00
CA ASP A 75 5.04 2.97 7.36
C ASP A 75 3.88 3.01 6.38
N VAL A 76 3.11 4.09 6.45
CA VAL A 76 1.97 4.32 5.56
C VAL A 76 2.41 4.36 4.09
N GLU A 77 3.62 4.85 3.83
CA GLU A 77 4.19 4.87 2.49
C GLU A 77 4.41 3.46 1.95
N PHE A 78 4.97 2.59 2.76
CA PHE A 78 5.15 1.18 2.39
C PHE A 78 3.82 0.50 2.10
N LEU A 79 2.82 0.67 2.98
CA LEU A 79 1.48 0.10 2.77
C LEU A 79 0.80 0.65 1.51
N ALA A 80 0.99 1.93 1.20
CA ALA A 80 0.45 2.54 -0.02
C ALA A 80 1.09 1.99 -1.31
N THR A 81 2.31 1.47 -1.24
CA THR A 81 2.99 0.83 -2.39
C THR A 81 2.59 -0.62 -2.61
N LEU A 82 1.93 -1.25 -1.65
CA LEU A 82 1.47 -2.63 -1.79
C LEU A 82 0.49 -2.75 -2.96
N PRO A 83 0.78 -3.63 -3.92
CA PRO A 83 -0.11 -3.85 -5.06
C PRO A 83 -1.37 -4.59 -4.61
N THR A 84 -2.47 -4.37 -5.31
CA THR A 84 -3.64 -5.23 -5.19
C THR A 84 -3.31 -6.64 -5.72
N TYR A 85 -4.14 -7.62 -5.37
CA TYR A 85 -3.91 -9.00 -5.84
C TYR A 85 -3.79 -9.10 -7.36
N GLU A 86 -4.66 -8.41 -8.08
CA GLU A 86 -4.65 -8.36 -9.55
C GLU A 86 -3.40 -7.66 -10.09
N GLU A 87 -3.02 -6.53 -9.49
CA GLU A 87 -1.78 -5.81 -9.83
C GLU A 87 -0.54 -6.67 -9.58
N ALA A 88 -0.52 -7.42 -8.48
CA ALA A 88 0.60 -8.31 -8.14
C ALA A 88 0.76 -9.42 -9.17
N ILE A 89 -0.35 -10.07 -9.57
CA ILE A 89 -0.34 -11.09 -10.61
C ILE A 89 0.07 -10.48 -11.97
N ALA A 90 -0.46 -9.32 -12.32
CA ALA A 90 -0.09 -8.65 -13.56
C ALA A 90 1.41 -8.31 -13.61
N ARG A 91 1.98 -7.84 -12.50
CA ARG A 91 3.42 -7.60 -12.37
C ARG A 91 4.22 -8.89 -12.49
N LEU A 92 3.78 -9.98 -11.85
CA LEU A 92 4.42 -11.28 -11.94
C LEU A 92 4.43 -11.79 -13.39
N MET A 93 3.28 -11.77 -14.05
CA MET A 93 3.17 -12.16 -15.46
C MET A 93 4.04 -11.28 -16.37
N GLY A 94 4.09 -9.99 -16.13
CA GLY A 94 4.95 -9.04 -16.83
C GLY A 94 6.43 -9.38 -16.67
N THR A 95 6.88 -9.67 -15.45
CA THR A 95 8.28 -10.06 -15.19
C THR A 95 8.62 -11.42 -15.82
N MET A 96 7.72 -12.37 -15.77
CA MET A 96 7.90 -13.68 -16.43
C MET A 96 8.02 -13.54 -17.95
N LYS A 97 7.15 -12.75 -18.58
CA LYS A 97 7.21 -12.45 -20.03
C LYS A 97 8.52 -11.75 -20.39
N GLU A 98 8.94 -10.79 -19.58
CA GLU A 98 10.18 -10.06 -19.79
C GLU A 98 11.41 -10.95 -19.64
N ALA A 99 11.43 -11.82 -18.64
CA ALA A 99 12.53 -12.75 -18.39
C ALA A 99 12.64 -13.83 -19.48
N ALA A 100 11.50 -14.32 -20.00
CA ALA A 100 11.49 -15.40 -20.95
C ALA A 100 11.93 -14.97 -22.37
N ALA A 101 11.37 -13.87 -22.87
CA ALA A 101 11.59 -13.49 -24.29
C ALA A 101 11.88 -11.99 -24.48
N GLY A 102 11.49 -11.13 -23.54
CA GLY A 102 11.54 -9.68 -23.73
C GLY A 102 12.94 -9.14 -23.94
N LYS A 103 13.90 -9.59 -23.15
CA LYS A 103 15.32 -9.18 -23.30
C LYS A 103 15.93 -9.64 -24.62
N LEU A 104 15.72 -10.90 -24.99
CA LEU A 104 16.20 -11.47 -26.25
C LEU A 104 15.63 -10.73 -27.46
N ALA A 105 14.32 -10.51 -27.48
CA ALA A 105 13.68 -9.80 -28.59
C ALA A 105 14.24 -8.38 -28.76
N ARG A 106 14.46 -7.64 -27.65
CA ARG A 106 15.05 -6.28 -27.70
C ARG A 106 16.51 -6.29 -28.14
N THR A 107 17.30 -7.26 -27.70
CA THR A 107 18.70 -7.36 -28.16
C THR A 107 18.81 -7.68 -29.65
N PHE A 108 17.95 -8.54 -30.17
CA PHE A 108 17.88 -8.83 -31.61
C PHE A 108 17.38 -7.62 -32.41
N ALA A 109 16.37 -6.90 -31.92
CA ALA A 109 15.91 -5.68 -32.55
C ALA A 109 17.02 -4.61 -32.60
N ALA A 110 17.72 -4.39 -31.49
CA ALA A 110 18.83 -3.44 -31.42
C ALA A 110 20.02 -3.84 -32.34
N LEU A 111 20.29 -5.15 -32.46
CA LEU A 111 21.30 -5.67 -33.40
C LEU A 111 20.89 -5.43 -34.87
N ARG A 112 19.63 -5.68 -35.20
CA ARG A 112 19.08 -5.41 -36.51
C ARG A 112 19.22 -3.93 -36.90
N ASP A 113 18.82 -3.05 -35.95
CA ASP A 113 18.84 -1.61 -36.20
C ASP A 113 20.29 -1.10 -36.39
N LYS A 114 21.25 -1.59 -35.58
CA LYS A 114 22.68 -1.31 -35.80
C LYS A 114 23.23 -1.79 -37.10
N LEU A 115 22.82 -2.96 -37.57
CA LEU A 115 23.24 -3.49 -38.88
C LEU A 115 22.65 -2.68 -40.04
N GLN A 116 21.43 -2.16 -39.88
CA GLN A 116 20.80 -1.30 -40.89
C GLN A 116 21.45 0.13 -40.91
N GLU A 117 21.92 0.64 -39.76
CA GLU A 117 22.68 1.90 -39.74
C GLU A 117 24.09 1.77 -40.28
N ALA A 118 24.67 0.58 -40.29
CA ALA A 118 26.02 0.31 -40.75
C ALA A 118 26.10 -0.12 -42.26
N ALA A 119 24.95 -0.34 -42.90
CA ALA A 119 24.80 -0.71 -44.28
C ALA A 119 24.38 0.47 -45.16
#